data_3df3a9289afaf9775d6547e2e87f3f41
#
_entry.id   3df3a9289afaf9775d6547e2e87f3f41
#
_cell.length_a   1.000
_cell.length_b   1.000
_cell.length_c   1.000
_cell.angle_alpha   90.00
_cell.angle_beta   90.00
_cell.angle_gamma   90.00
#
_symmetry.space_group_name_H-M   'P 1'
#
loop_
_entity.id
_entity.type
_entity.pdbx_description
1 polymer ?
#
loop_
_entity_poly.entity_id
_entity_poly.type
_entity_poly.pdbx_seq_one_letter_code
_entity_poly.pdbx_strand_id
1 'polypeptide(L)'
;MAFMGRALLVATLLVTSSPAASAQALSTLHITVTLADATGTITPVARHALLISDEPPSTAPRRILTTLAGTADITLRPGRYAVESDQPVAFKGKSYEWSQRIDVVAGRDATLALTADNASVGTSTAAATSATPSDTDPSFLAAQWQDSVVALWTPTQHASGFVVDPRGLIVTNQRVVGTATSVEAQFAHDIKVMATVLASDPTRDVTILRVNPSAITSLRPLPLGCGQTRPSVANGQELYAIGADMTGQKGLTPGDVTGVGPRLLLSDLRVARGSAGGPVFTAGGLVGFTTVDDREPDSRSDTRVVRIDQACEVMASAETKMAGAMPPDATHLPLDPRPAAVSALSEAVKNRAGSLSPYPMSTTNFDLAFITPVHIYGARDQAPRPVMDFGSWSEYLADYPRALVVRVTPKMVEGLWAKVARGAAMTQGMALPPMKRAKSSFLRMRAFCGDTEVAPIHPFVVEHRTSATEAIDEGLYVFDPAAFGPACGAVRLTVYSENESDKGDTRVVDQKLLEQITRDFAPL
;
A
#
# COMPACT_ATOMS: atom_id res chain seq x y z
N MET A 1 4.09 -74.45 53.75
CA MET A 1 3.15 -74.48 52.60
C MET A 1 2.37 -73.18 52.64
N ALA A 2 2.77 -72.22 51.82
CA ALA A 2 2.14 -70.89 51.76
C ALA A 2 1.69 -70.67 50.35
N PHE A 3 0.39 -70.46 50.11
CA PHE A 3 -0.23 -70.04 48.86
C PHE A 3 -0.23 -68.57 48.76
N MET A 4 0.42 -68.03 47.76
CA MET A 4 0.45 -66.62 47.39
C MET A 4 -0.63 -66.39 46.35
N GLY A 5 -1.71 -65.68 46.66
CA GLY A 5 -2.74 -65.20 45.75
C GLY A 5 -2.31 -63.91 45.10
N ARG A 6 -2.23 -63.87 43.77
CA ARG A 6 -2.03 -62.66 42.95
C ARG A 6 -3.40 -61.98 42.71
N ALA A 7 -3.57 -60.81 43.24
CA ALA A 7 -4.67 -59.94 42.88
C ALA A 7 -4.34 -59.15 41.59
N LEU A 8 -5.19 -59.30 40.55
CA LEU A 8 -5.10 -58.56 39.30
C LEU A 8 -5.88 -57.26 39.45
N LEU A 9 -5.21 -56.13 39.43
CA LEU A 9 -5.80 -54.81 39.41
C LEU A 9 -6.10 -54.44 37.95
N VAL A 10 -7.38 -54.40 37.58
CA VAL A 10 -7.85 -53.87 36.28
C VAL A 10 -8.02 -52.36 36.44
N ALA A 11 -7.11 -51.59 35.86
CA ALA A 11 -7.23 -50.15 35.77
C ALA A 11 -8.10 -49.78 34.57
N THR A 12 -9.33 -49.31 34.83
CA THR A 12 -10.24 -48.78 33.83
C THR A 12 -9.81 -47.34 33.49
N LEU A 13 -9.21 -47.11 32.31
CA LEU A 13 -8.96 -45.79 31.77
C LEU A 13 -10.28 -45.17 31.33
N LEU A 14 -10.78 -44.19 32.07
CA LEU A 14 -11.81 -43.28 31.63
C LEU A 14 -11.20 -42.28 30.65
N VAL A 15 -11.39 -42.48 29.34
CA VAL A 15 -11.09 -41.48 28.31
C VAL A 15 -12.18 -40.42 28.38
N THR A 16 -11.91 -39.29 29.05
CA THR A 16 -12.73 -38.10 28.97
C THR A 16 -12.47 -37.44 27.61
N SER A 17 -13.35 -37.67 26.65
CA SER A 17 -13.40 -36.89 25.40
C SER A 17 -13.80 -35.47 25.72
N SER A 18 -12.84 -34.54 25.80
CA SER A 18 -13.14 -33.08 25.77
C SER A 18 -13.81 -32.75 24.43
N PRO A 19 -14.96 -32.07 24.43
CA PRO A 19 -15.51 -31.58 23.18
C PRO A 19 -14.52 -30.58 22.57
N ALA A 20 -14.04 -30.89 21.36
CA ALA A 20 -13.27 -29.94 20.58
C ALA A 20 -14.16 -28.71 20.39
N ALA A 21 -13.76 -27.59 20.99
CA ALA A 21 -14.38 -26.28 20.71
C ALA A 21 -14.20 -26.02 19.23
N SER A 22 -15.25 -26.18 18.44
CA SER A 22 -15.26 -25.82 17.03
C SER A 22 -14.95 -24.33 16.95
N ALA A 23 -13.83 -23.96 16.34
CA ALA A 23 -13.48 -22.59 16.05
C ALA A 23 -14.63 -22.01 15.20
N GLN A 24 -15.43 -21.12 15.79
CA GLN A 24 -16.51 -20.46 15.07
C GLN A 24 -15.90 -19.62 13.95
N ALA A 25 -16.32 -19.88 12.70
CA ALA A 25 -15.88 -19.12 11.55
C ALA A 25 -16.23 -17.65 11.74
N LEU A 26 -15.23 -16.77 11.62
CA LEU A 26 -15.40 -15.33 11.66
C LEU A 26 -16.10 -14.86 10.37
N SER A 27 -16.82 -13.75 10.45
CA SER A 27 -17.54 -13.12 9.33
C SER A 27 -17.23 -11.64 9.30
N THR A 28 -17.23 -11.03 8.13
CA THR A 28 -16.99 -9.60 7.96
C THR A 28 -18.33 -8.86 7.93
N LEU A 29 -18.43 -7.80 8.76
CA LEU A 29 -19.53 -6.85 8.69
C LEU A 29 -19.05 -5.64 7.88
N HIS A 30 -19.69 -5.40 6.74
CA HIS A 30 -19.49 -4.24 5.88
C HIS A 30 -20.50 -3.16 6.22
N ILE A 31 -20.03 -1.99 6.66
CA ILE A 31 -20.88 -0.86 7.01
C ILE A 31 -20.69 0.24 5.99
N THR A 32 -21.79 0.84 5.52
CA THR A 32 -21.77 2.02 4.65
C THR A 32 -22.59 3.13 5.30
N VAL A 33 -22.03 4.33 5.42
CA VAL A 33 -22.69 5.50 6.00
C VAL A 33 -22.81 6.60 4.94
N THR A 34 -24.04 6.95 4.60
CA THR A 34 -24.32 7.96 3.57
C THR A 34 -25.49 8.87 3.98
N LEU A 35 -25.43 10.13 3.57
CA LEU A 35 -26.51 11.10 3.74
C LEU A 35 -26.89 11.67 2.38
N ALA A 36 -28.19 11.76 2.11
CA ALA A 36 -28.71 12.41 0.92
C ALA A 36 -29.15 13.83 1.23
N ASP A 37 -28.89 14.75 0.30
CA ASP A 37 -29.40 16.12 0.40
C ASP A 37 -30.82 16.24 -0.21
N ALA A 38 -31.40 17.44 -0.11
CA ALA A 38 -32.72 17.74 -0.65
C ALA A 38 -32.81 17.58 -2.19
N THR A 39 -31.69 17.54 -2.89
CA THR A 39 -31.58 17.34 -4.33
C THR A 39 -31.38 15.86 -4.70
N GLY A 40 -31.29 14.97 -3.70
CA GLY A 40 -31.03 13.54 -3.90
C GLY A 40 -29.55 13.20 -4.09
N THR A 41 -28.63 14.17 -3.94
CA THR A 41 -27.19 13.90 -4.02
C THR A 41 -26.73 13.14 -2.78
N ILE A 42 -26.17 11.94 -2.98
CA ILE A 42 -25.65 11.09 -1.91
C ILE A 42 -24.24 11.51 -1.56
N THR A 43 -24.01 11.81 -0.29
CA THR A 43 -22.69 12.18 0.26
C THR A 43 -22.25 11.10 1.24
N PRO A 44 -21.07 10.47 1.07
CA PRO A 44 -20.52 9.56 2.05
C PRO A 44 -20.14 10.30 3.34
N VAL A 45 -20.40 9.67 4.50
CA VAL A 45 -20.02 10.21 5.80
C VAL A 45 -18.64 9.65 6.17
N ALA A 46 -17.62 10.43 5.86
CA ALA A 46 -16.23 10.07 6.13
C ALA A 46 -15.89 10.17 7.62
N ARG A 47 -15.02 9.24 8.09
CA ARG A 47 -14.46 9.23 9.46
C ARG A 47 -15.49 9.31 10.60
N HIS A 48 -16.69 8.91 10.33
CA HIS A 48 -17.68 8.78 11.38
C HIS A 48 -17.29 7.63 12.32
N ALA A 49 -17.22 7.94 13.61
CA ALA A 49 -16.90 6.98 14.63
C ALA A 49 -18.14 6.16 14.99
N LEU A 50 -18.03 4.85 14.85
CA LEU A 50 -19.05 3.89 15.22
C LEU A 50 -18.57 3.03 16.38
N LEU A 51 -19.46 2.77 17.33
CA LEU A 51 -19.28 1.84 18.44
C LEU A 51 -20.00 0.55 18.12
N ILE A 52 -19.30 -0.58 18.21
CA ILE A 52 -19.87 -1.91 17.97
C ILE A 52 -19.78 -2.71 19.24
N SER A 53 -20.92 -3.10 19.78
CA SER A 53 -21.06 -3.87 21.02
C SER A 53 -21.83 -5.17 20.79
N ASP A 54 -21.46 -6.21 21.55
CA ASP A 54 -22.21 -7.47 21.59
C ASP A 54 -23.59 -7.25 22.21
N GLU A 55 -24.59 -8.00 21.81
CA GLU A 55 -25.89 -8.04 22.45
C GLU A 55 -26.22 -9.47 22.98
N PRO A 56 -26.30 -9.66 24.32
CA PRO A 56 -26.09 -8.69 25.39
C PRO A 56 -24.61 -8.28 25.53
N PRO A 57 -24.31 -7.06 26.04
CA PRO A 57 -22.93 -6.58 26.17
C PRO A 57 -22.07 -7.52 27.01
N SER A 58 -21.02 -8.05 26.42
CA SER A 58 -20.07 -8.95 27.09
C SER A 58 -18.66 -8.35 27.19
N THR A 59 -18.33 -7.39 26.34
CA THR A 59 -17.05 -6.69 26.26
C THR A 59 -17.25 -5.19 26.07
N ALA A 60 -16.20 -4.41 26.24
CA ALA A 60 -16.23 -2.99 25.93
C ALA A 60 -16.51 -2.79 24.42
N PRO A 61 -17.31 -1.76 24.03
CA PRO A 61 -17.58 -1.46 22.63
C PRO A 61 -16.29 -1.26 21.84
N ARG A 62 -16.25 -1.81 20.63
CA ARG A 62 -15.15 -1.57 19.69
C ARG A 62 -15.45 -0.32 18.88
N ARG A 63 -14.54 0.63 18.90
CA ARG A 63 -14.63 1.85 18.13
C ARG A 63 -13.96 1.66 16.78
N ILE A 64 -14.68 1.93 15.68
CA ILE A 64 -14.18 1.95 14.32
C ILE A 64 -14.50 3.28 13.66
N LEU A 65 -13.76 3.63 12.62
CA LEU A 65 -13.98 4.83 11.82
C LEU A 65 -14.34 4.45 10.40
N THR A 66 -15.31 5.16 9.80
CA THR A 66 -15.58 5.01 8.37
C THR A 66 -14.41 5.58 7.55
N THR A 67 -14.16 4.97 6.40
CA THR A 67 -13.23 5.48 5.38
C THR A 67 -13.76 6.78 4.76
N LEU A 68 -12.98 7.39 3.87
CA LEU A 68 -13.44 8.56 3.11
C LEU A 68 -14.64 8.25 2.19
N ALA A 69 -14.78 7.01 1.75
CA ALA A 69 -15.95 6.54 1.02
C ALA A 69 -17.17 6.27 1.91
N GLY A 70 -17.09 6.58 3.21
CA GLY A 70 -18.16 6.30 4.17
C GLY A 70 -18.33 4.81 4.49
N THR A 71 -17.32 3.97 4.27
CA THR A 71 -17.37 2.53 4.51
C THR A 71 -16.51 2.13 5.71
N ALA A 72 -16.88 1.06 6.40
CA ALA A 72 -16.06 0.44 7.43
C ALA A 72 -16.25 -1.07 7.43
N ASP A 73 -15.17 -1.82 7.58
CA ASP A 73 -15.19 -3.29 7.63
C ASP A 73 -14.66 -3.75 8.99
N ILE A 74 -15.38 -4.70 9.60
CA ILE A 74 -14.97 -5.29 10.85
C ILE A 74 -15.23 -6.80 10.86
N THR A 75 -14.23 -7.57 11.28
CA THR A 75 -14.36 -9.01 11.45
C THR A 75 -14.93 -9.32 12.84
N LEU A 76 -16.04 -10.04 12.88
CA LEU A 76 -16.81 -10.36 14.08
C LEU A 76 -17.02 -11.89 14.21
N ARG A 77 -17.26 -12.33 15.44
CA ARG A 77 -17.79 -13.67 15.70
C ARG A 77 -19.28 -13.70 15.37
N PRO A 78 -19.85 -14.88 15.08
CA PRO A 78 -21.31 -15.00 14.95
C PRO A 78 -22.01 -14.54 16.23
N GLY A 79 -23.04 -13.72 16.09
CA GLY A 79 -23.77 -13.14 17.21
C GLY A 79 -24.59 -11.94 16.80
N ARG A 80 -25.31 -11.38 17.77
CA ARG A 80 -26.03 -10.12 17.59
C ARG A 80 -25.16 -8.96 18.06
N TYR A 81 -25.19 -7.87 17.30
CA TYR A 81 -24.40 -6.68 17.56
C TYR A 81 -25.27 -5.43 17.48
N ALA A 82 -24.99 -4.45 18.35
CA ALA A 82 -25.46 -3.09 18.21
C ALA A 82 -24.33 -2.25 17.55
N VAL A 83 -24.71 -1.44 16.58
CA VAL A 83 -23.84 -0.49 15.88
C VAL A 83 -24.40 0.91 16.14
N GLU A 84 -23.66 1.74 16.83
CA GLU A 84 -24.10 3.05 17.32
C GLU A 84 -23.12 4.14 16.88
N SER A 85 -23.63 5.35 16.69
CA SER A 85 -22.78 6.54 16.51
C SER A 85 -22.07 6.89 17.81
N ASP A 86 -20.76 7.09 17.79
CA ASP A 86 -20.01 7.63 18.94
C ASP A 86 -20.37 9.10 19.20
N GLN A 87 -20.64 9.84 18.13
CA GLN A 87 -21.12 11.22 18.17
C GLN A 87 -22.11 11.47 17.03
N PRO A 88 -23.08 12.39 17.21
CA PRO A 88 -23.97 12.76 16.13
C PRO A 88 -23.25 13.43 14.96
N VAL A 89 -23.69 13.17 13.72
CA VAL A 89 -23.18 13.82 12.52
C VAL A 89 -24.01 15.03 12.18
N ALA A 90 -23.39 16.20 12.13
CA ALA A 90 -24.06 17.40 11.63
C ALA A 90 -24.00 17.45 10.09
N PHE A 91 -25.18 17.51 9.43
CA PHE A 91 -25.27 17.62 7.99
C PHE A 91 -26.42 18.54 7.61
N LYS A 92 -26.13 19.64 6.89
CA LYS A 92 -27.10 20.63 6.42
C LYS A 92 -28.10 21.12 7.49
N GLY A 93 -27.57 21.44 8.68
CA GLY A 93 -28.36 22.01 9.78
C GLY A 93 -29.17 20.99 10.56
N LYS A 94 -29.02 19.70 10.27
CA LYS A 94 -29.60 18.58 11.02
C LYS A 94 -28.49 17.77 11.68
N SER A 95 -28.85 17.08 12.76
CA SER A 95 -27.98 16.15 13.45
C SER A 95 -28.50 14.72 13.23
N TYR A 96 -27.64 13.83 12.78
CA TYR A 96 -27.95 12.44 12.49
C TYR A 96 -27.19 11.54 13.46
N GLU A 97 -27.90 10.57 14.04
CA GLU A 97 -27.33 9.58 14.95
C GLU A 97 -27.93 8.22 14.63
N TRP A 98 -27.11 7.20 14.55
CA TRP A 98 -27.54 5.84 14.28
C TRP A 98 -27.39 4.95 15.51
N SER A 99 -28.39 4.09 15.71
CA SER A 99 -28.37 2.95 16.64
C SER A 99 -29.11 1.81 15.95
N GLN A 100 -28.33 0.87 15.38
CA GLN A 100 -28.87 -0.23 14.58
C GLN A 100 -28.39 -1.56 15.14
N ARG A 101 -29.21 -2.60 14.96
CA ARG A 101 -28.89 -3.97 15.37
C ARG A 101 -28.71 -4.86 14.16
N ILE A 102 -27.71 -5.75 14.23
CA ILE A 102 -27.42 -6.68 13.16
C ILE A 102 -27.06 -8.06 13.69
N ASP A 103 -27.55 -9.10 13.02
CA ASP A 103 -27.17 -10.48 13.28
C ASP A 103 -26.05 -10.91 12.33
N VAL A 104 -24.91 -11.33 12.88
CA VAL A 104 -23.75 -11.84 12.13
C VAL A 104 -23.78 -13.37 12.18
N VAL A 105 -23.86 -14.01 11.01
CA VAL A 105 -23.94 -15.47 10.86
C VAL A 105 -22.57 -16.03 10.51
N ALA A 106 -22.21 -17.18 11.07
CA ALA A 106 -20.92 -17.83 10.84
C ALA A 106 -20.61 -18.05 9.35
N GLY A 107 -19.44 -17.59 8.90
CA GLY A 107 -18.94 -17.79 7.54
C GLY A 107 -19.73 -17.06 6.44
N ARG A 108 -20.60 -16.10 6.81
CA ARG A 108 -21.36 -15.27 5.88
C ARG A 108 -21.15 -13.80 6.20
N ASP A 109 -20.68 -13.05 5.21
CA ASP A 109 -20.53 -11.60 5.36
C ASP A 109 -21.89 -10.91 5.48
N ALA A 110 -21.94 -9.88 6.33
CA ALA A 110 -23.14 -9.09 6.59
C ALA A 110 -22.93 -7.65 6.09
N THR A 111 -23.99 -7.00 5.66
CA THR A 111 -23.95 -5.61 5.21
C THR A 111 -24.92 -4.76 6.01
N LEU A 112 -24.49 -3.55 6.42
CA LEU A 112 -25.30 -2.59 7.14
C LEU A 112 -25.19 -1.22 6.46
N ALA A 113 -26.30 -0.70 5.94
CA ALA A 113 -26.38 0.65 5.41
C ALA A 113 -26.96 1.60 6.46
N LEU A 114 -26.20 2.62 6.83
CA LEU A 114 -26.61 3.73 7.70
C LEU A 114 -26.90 4.94 6.80
N THR A 115 -28.17 5.33 6.75
CA THR A 115 -28.66 6.40 5.86
C THR A 115 -29.50 7.40 6.64
N ALA A 116 -29.94 8.47 6.00
CA ALA A 116 -30.86 9.43 6.63
C ALA A 116 -32.18 8.79 7.07
N ASP A 117 -32.61 7.71 6.39
CA ASP A 117 -33.90 7.06 6.62
C ASP A 117 -33.93 6.22 7.91
N ASN A 118 -32.76 5.72 8.35
CA ASN A 118 -32.65 4.91 9.56
C ASN A 118 -31.86 5.61 10.68
N ALA A 119 -31.61 6.92 10.55
CA ALA A 119 -31.01 7.77 11.56
C ALA A 119 -32.08 8.39 12.48
N SER A 120 -31.70 8.59 13.74
CA SER A 120 -32.40 9.53 14.60
C SER A 120 -32.00 10.96 14.18
N VAL A 121 -32.99 11.75 13.74
CA VAL A 121 -32.72 13.10 13.26
C VAL A 121 -33.13 14.11 14.33
N GLY A 122 -32.15 14.85 14.85
CA GLY A 122 -32.36 15.97 15.76
C GLY A 122 -32.18 17.32 15.03
N THR A 123 -32.79 18.38 15.56
CA THR A 123 -32.34 19.73 15.24
C THR A 123 -31.02 19.94 15.95
N SER A 124 -29.96 20.31 15.22
CA SER A 124 -28.67 20.64 15.83
C SER A 124 -28.83 21.87 16.71
N THR A 125 -29.13 21.67 18.00
CA THR A 125 -29.04 22.70 19.05
C THR A 125 -27.60 22.75 19.58
N ALA A 126 -26.60 22.66 18.70
CA ALA A 126 -25.30 23.21 19.01
C ALA A 126 -25.50 24.73 19.13
N ALA A 127 -25.17 25.27 20.28
CA ALA A 127 -25.35 26.67 20.65
C ALA A 127 -25.10 27.56 19.45
N ALA A 128 -26.10 28.40 19.16
CA ALA A 128 -26.04 29.40 18.10
C ALA A 128 -24.90 30.39 18.35
N THR A 129 -23.73 29.99 17.94
CA THR A 129 -22.77 30.90 17.35
C THR A 129 -23.03 30.72 15.86
N SER A 130 -23.56 31.79 15.25
CA SER A 130 -23.83 31.90 13.82
C SER A 130 -22.53 31.73 13.04
N ALA A 131 -22.14 30.46 12.85
CA ALA A 131 -21.21 30.04 11.84
C ALA A 131 -22.07 29.37 10.75
N THR A 132 -22.14 29.95 9.59
CA THR A 132 -22.31 29.29 8.31
C THR A 132 -21.63 27.93 8.45
N PRO A 133 -22.21 26.77 7.96
CA PRO A 133 -21.51 25.51 8.01
C PRO A 133 -20.14 25.77 7.41
N SER A 134 -19.13 25.83 8.29
CA SER A 134 -17.80 26.21 7.85
C SER A 134 -17.35 25.09 6.92
N ASP A 135 -16.85 25.43 5.75
CA ASP A 135 -16.13 24.57 4.81
C ASP A 135 -14.93 23.83 5.47
N THR A 136 -14.88 23.83 6.78
CA THR A 136 -13.76 23.47 7.67
C THR A 136 -13.98 22.17 8.45
N ASP A 137 -15.13 21.49 8.29
CA ASP A 137 -15.27 20.13 8.82
C ASP A 137 -14.29 19.20 8.08
N PRO A 138 -13.41 18.48 8.79
CA PRO A 138 -12.42 17.58 8.19
C PRO A 138 -13.01 16.59 7.20
N SER A 139 -14.23 16.11 7.45
CA SER A 139 -14.95 15.21 6.56
C SER A 139 -15.26 15.86 5.21
N PHE A 140 -15.58 17.16 5.20
CA PHE A 140 -15.83 17.90 3.96
C PHE A 140 -14.53 18.18 3.20
N LEU A 141 -13.44 18.52 3.89
CA LEU A 141 -12.13 18.69 3.27
C LEU A 141 -11.69 17.40 2.58
N ALA A 142 -11.87 16.26 3.25
CA ALA A 142 -11.56 14.97 2.67
C ALA A 142 -12.44 14.66 1.45
N ALA A 143 -13.76 14.81 1.57
CA ALA A 143 -14.69 14.56 0.47
C ALA A 143 -14.45 15.51 -0.73
N GLN A 144 -14.03 16.75 -0.46
CA GLN A 144 -13.75 17.74 -1.48
C GLN A 144 -12.46 17.49 -2.26
N TRP A 145 -11.39 17.00 -1.59
CA TRP A 145 -10.04 16.97 -2.14
C TRP A 145 -9.42 15.58 -2.30
N GLN A 146 -10.06 14.51 -1.82
CA GLN A 146 -9.54 13.15 -1.97
C GLN A 146 -9.26 12.76 -3.42
N ASP A 147 -10.10 13.23 -4.36
CA ASP A 147 -9.93 12.91 -5.78
C ASP A 147 -8.74 13.63 -6.41
N SER A 148 -8.28 14.75 -5.80
CA SER A 148 -7.05 15.42 -6.22
C SER A 148 -5.80 14.65 -5.82
N VAL A 149 -5.88 13.77 -4.81
CA VAL A 149 -4.75 12.99 -4.30
C VAL A 149 -4.51 11.78 -5.21
N VAL A 150 -3.26 11.53 -5.55
CA VAL A 150 -2.84 10.46 -6.43
C VAL A 150 -1.84 9.54 -5.74
N ALA A 151 -1.90 8.25 -6.04
CA ALA A 151 -0.86 7.31 -5.66
C ALA A 151 0.28 7.41 -6.68
N LEU A 152 1.51 7.49 -6.18
CA LEU A 152 2.72 7.57 -6.98
C LEU A 152 3.58 6.33 -6.72
N TRP A 153 4.02 5.70 -7.80
CA TRP A 153 4.87 4.52 -7.76
C TRP A 153 6.21 4.83 -8.41
N THR A 154 7.26 4.78 -7.60
CA THR A 154 8.65 4.82 -8.07
C THR A 154 9.23 3.41 -8.02
N PRO A 155 10.37 3.14 -8.66
CA PRO A 155 11.01 1.84 -8.54
C PRO A 155 11.32 1.43 -7.09
N THR A 156 11.57 2.39 -6.20
CA THR A 156 12.03 2.14 -4.84
C THR A 156 10.98 2.32 -3.76
N GLN A 157 9.92 3.08 -4.02
CA GLN A 157 8.91 3.38 -3.00
C GLN A 157 7.56 3.80 -3.58
N HIS A 158 6.52 3.59 -2.79
CA HIS A 158 5.19 4.15 -2.99
C HIS A 158 5.05 5.46 -2.22
N ALA A 159 4.28 6.40 -2.75
CA ALA A 159 4.00 7.68 -2.12
C ALA A 159 2.70 8.28 -2.63
N SER A 160 2.40 9.47 -2.14
CA SER A 160 1.28 10.29 -2.60
C SER A 160 1.78 11.54 -3.32
N GLY A 161 0.92 12.10 -4.11
CA GLY A 161 1.00 13.45 -4.64
C GLY A 161 -0.40 14.02 -4.75
N PHE A 162 -0.53 15.22 -5.26
CA PHE A 162 -1.84 15.82 -5.52
C PHE A 162 -1.83 16.70 -6.75
N VAL A 163 -2.90 16.61 -7.53
CA VAL A 163 -3.12 17.40 -8.74
C VAL A 163 -3.42 18.85 -8.35
N VAL A 164 -2.69 19.79 -8.94
CA VAL A 164 -2.79 21.22 -8.58
C VAL A 164 -3.25 22.11 -9.72
N ASP A 165 -3.22 21.59 -10.95
CA ASP A 165 -3.52 22.37 -12.16
C ASP A 165 -4.16 21.46 -13.22
N PRO A 166 -5.21 21.93 -13.94
CA PRO A 166 -5.87 21.16 -14.99
C PRO A 166 -4.97 20.82 -16.19
N ARG A 167 -3.80 21.46 -16.30
CA ARG A 167 -2.78 21.11 -17.29
C ARG A 167 -1.98 19.84 -16.98
N GLY A 168 -2.34 19.12 -15.89
CA GLY A 168 -1.73 17.85 -15.51
C GLY A 168 -0.58 17.98 -14.51
N LEU A 169 -0.50 19.08 -13.76
CA LEU A 169 0.56 19.28 -12.78
C LEU A 169 0.23 18.62 -11.45
N ILE A 170 1.21 17.89 -10.91
CA ILE A 170 1.13 17.19 -9.62
C ILE A 170 2.29 17.65 -8.75
N VAL A 171 2.01 17.91 -7.48
CA VAL A 171 3.02 18.21 -6.45
C VAL A 171 3.29 16.96 -5.63
N THR A 172 4.55 16.69 -5.34
CA THR A 172 5.01 15.65 -4.41
C THR A 172 6.39 16.02 -3.85
N ASN A 173 6.97 15.15 -3.01
CA ASN A 173 8.31 15.33 -2.47
C ASN A 173 9.40 14.96 -3.47
N GLN A 174 10.54 15.66 -3.39
CA GLN A 174 11.72 15.28 -4.14
C GLN A 174 12.30 13.95 -3.63
N ARG A 175 12.29 13.71 -2.32
CA ARG A 175 12.76 12.45 -1.72
C ARG A 175 12.00 11.22 -2.20
N VAL A 176 10.72 11.38 -2.53
CA VAL A 176 9.91 10.32 -3.14
C VAL A 176 10.40 9.98 -4.54
N VAL A 177 10.61 11.00 -5.36
CA VAL A 177 10.98 10.84 -6.76
C VAL A 177 12.47 10.51 -6.93
N GLY A 178 13.31 11.02 -6.03
CA GLY A 178 14.76 10.82 -6.08
C GLY A 178 15.37 11.37 -7.36
N THR A 179 16.08 10.50 -8.06
CA THR A 179 16.72 10.80 -9.36
C THR A 179 15.87 10.34 -10.56
N ALA A 180 14.70 9.78 -10.34
CA ALA A 180 13.83 9.32 -11.42
C ALA A 180 13.39 10.50 -12.31
N THR A 181 13.33 10.27 -13.60
CA THR A 181 12.83 11.24 -14.59
C THR A 181 11.33 11.10 -14.83
N SER A 182 10.76 9.97 -14.43
CA SER A 182 9.34 9.66 -14.53
C SER A 182 8.92 8.71 -13.41
N VAL A 183 7.63 8.76 -13.07
CA VAL A 183 7.00 7.90 -12.06
C VAL A 183 5.62 7.48 -12.57
N GLU A 184 5.09 6.37 -12.06
CA GLU A 184 3.72 5.98 -12.35
C GLU A 184 2.76 6.76 -11.43
N ALA A 185 1.68 7.29 -11.99
CA ALA A 185 0.64 8.03 -11.27
C ALA A 185 -0.71 7.33 -11.46
N GLN A 186 -1.33 6.92 -10.35
CA GLN A 186 -2.64 6.28 -10.34
C GLN A 186 -3.64 7.20 -9.64
N PHE A 187 -4.67 7.60 -10.38
CA PHE A 187 -5.68 8.57 -9.92
C PHE A 187 -6.88 7.88 -9.29
N ALA A 188 -7.52 7.04 -10.05
CA ALA A 188 -8.63 6.21 -9.63
C ALA A 188 -8.25 4.74 -9.82
N HIS A 189 -9.16 3.83 -9.48
CA HIS A 189 -8.90 2.40 -9.63
C HIS A 189 -8.65 1.96 -11.08
N ASP A 190 -9.00 2.78 -12.05
CA ASP A 190 -8.99 2.49 -13.49
C ASP A 190 -8.06 3.37 -14.32
N ILE A 191 -7.40 4.37 -13.72
CA ILE A 191 -6.53 5.30 -14.44
C ILE A 191 -5.12 5.31 -13.83
N LYS A 192 -4.19 4.69 -14.52
CA LYS A 192 -2.76 4.70 -14.22
C LYS A 192 -1.99 5.11 -15.45
N VAL A 193 -1.17 6.15 -15.33
CA VAL A 193 -0.40 6.74 -16.45
C VAL A 193 1.00 7.10 -15.99
N MET A 194 1.90 7.34 -16.96
CA MET A 194 3.23 7.85 -16.68
C MET A 194 3.18 9.36 -16.40
N ALA A 195 3.82 9.79 -15.32
CA ALA A 195 4.09 11.19 -14.99
C ALA A 195 5.58 11.50 -15.21
N THR A 196 5.90 12.60 -15.88
CA THR A 196 7.28 13.06 -16.11
C THR A 196 7.66 14.16 -15.13
N VAL A 197 8.92 14.19 -14.70
CA VAL A 197 9.44 15.24 -13.83
C VAL A 197 9.68 16.51 -14.63
N LEU A 198 8.97 17.60 -14.30
CA LEU A 198 9.19 18.92 -14.89
C LEU A 198 10.23 19.72 -14.11
N ALA A 199 10.08 19.79 -12.80
CA ALA A 199 10.97 20.51 -11.93
C ALA A 199 11.14 19.76 -10.60
N SER A 200 12.36 19.82 -10.04
CA SER A 200 12.71 19.17 -8.78
C SER A 200 13.68 20.05 -8.02
N ASP A 201 13.45 20.22 -6.72
CA ASP A 201 14.34 20.98 -5.82
C ASP A 201 14.57 20.18 -4.54
N PRO A 202 15.75 19.56 -4.37
CA PRO A 202 16.08 18.77 -3.20
C PRO A 202 16.22 19.60 -1.91
N THR A 203 16.50 20.90 -2.01
CA THR A 203 16.64 21.78 -0.83
C THR A 203 15.31 22.16 -0.23
N ARG A 204 14.25 22.14 -1.04
CA ARG A 204 12.87 22.40 -0.65
C ARG A 204 12.07 21.11 -0.44
N ASP A 205 12.60 19.98 -0.86
CA ASP A 205 11.92 18.70 -0.92
C ASP A 205 10.61 18.76 -1.73
N VAL A 206 10.70 19.35 -2.93
CA VAL A 206 9.56 19.53 -3.84
C VAL A 206 9.88 19.00 -5.22
N THR A 207 8.97 18.25 -5.80
CA THR A 207 8.97 17.87 -7.22
C THR A 207 7.61 18.19 -7.84
N ILE A 208 7.64 18.80 -9.03
CA ILE A 208 6.49 19.01 -9.88
C ILE A 208 6.54 18.00 -11.01
N LEU A 209 5.52 17.16 -11.07
CA LEU A 209 5.33 16.17 -12.12
C LEU A 209 4.30 16.69 -13.13
N ARG A 210 4.32 16.12 -14.34
CA ARG A 210 3.32 16.36 -15.36
C ARG A 210 2.79 15.05 -15.91
N VAL A 211 1.47 14.91 -15.95
CA VAL A 211 0.75 13.87 -16.69
C VAL A 211 0.08 14.44 -17.93
N ASN A 212 -0.41 13.59 -18.82
CA ASN A 212 -1.28 14.06 -19.89
C ASN A 212 -2.58 14.62 -19.30
N PRO A 213 -3.01 15.83 -19.68
CA PRO A 213 -4.23 16.45 -19.16
C PRO A 213 -5.49 15.57 -19.37
N SER A 214 -5.52 14.74 -20.39
CA SER A 214 -6.66 13.83 -20.63
C SER A 214 -6.89 12.82 -19.52
N ALA A 215 -5.84 12.47 -18.75
CA ALA A 215 -5.95 11.53 -17.62
C ALA A 215 -6.65 12.14 -16.39
N ILE A 216 -6.78 13.46 -16.32
CA ILE A 216 -7.31 14.17 -15.15
C ILE A 216 -8.56 14.99 -15.44
N THR A 217 -9.21 14.81 -16.58
CA THR A 217 -10.38 15.60 -17.00
C THR A 217 -11.56 15.53 -16.04
N SER A 218 -11.71 14.42 -15.32
CA SER A 218 -12.76 14.21 -14.31
C SER A 218 -12.37 14.68 -12.91
N LEU A 219 -11.12 15.10 -12.70
CA LEU A 219 -10.61 15.47 -11.38
C LEU A 219 -10.75 16.98 -11.14
N ARG A 220 -10.90 17.34 -9.88
CA ARG A 220 -10.86 18.73 -9.42
C ARG A 220 -9.45 19.02 -8.89
N PRO A 221 -8.61 19.80 -9.58
CA PRO A 221 -7.29 20.17 -9.08
C PRO A 221 -7.39 20.98 -7.79
N LEU A 222 -6.48 20.71 -6.84
CA LEU A 222 -6.35 21.43 -5.58
C LEU A 222 -5.44 22.65 -5.81
N PRO A 223 -5.98 23.89 -5.84
CA PRO A 223 -5.18 25.05 -6.18
C PRO A 223 -4.15 25.35 -5.11
N LEU A 224 -2.90 25.59 -5.49
CA LEU A 224 -1.84 25.98 -4.56
C LEU A 224 -2.07 27.34 -3.92
N GLY A 225 -2.84 28.23 -4.54
CA GLY A 225 -3.07 29.59 -4.05
C GLY A 225 -1.79 30.42 -3.97
N CYS A 226 -0.84 30.23 -4.89
CA CYS A 226 0.39 31.02 -4.94
C CYS A 226 0.07 32.52 -5.11
N GLY A 227 0.74 33.37 -4.30
CA GLY A 227 0.47 34.80 -4.28
C GLY A 227 -0.72 35.25 -3.41
N GLN A 228 -1.46 34.33 -2.82
CA GLN A 228 -2.52 34.64 -1.86
C GLN A 228 -1.96 34.70 -0.43
N THR A 229 -2.64 35.49 0.43
CA THR A 229 -2.33 35.51 1.87
C THR A 229 -2.61 34.13 2.46
N ARG A 230 -1.60 33.54 3.10
CA ARG A 230 -1.71 32.23 3.73
C ARG A 230 -2.36 32.32 5.11
N PRO A 231 -3.13 31.29 5.50
CA PRO A 231 -3.52 31.14 6.90
C PRO A 231 -2.28 31.10 7.78
N SER A 232 -2.32 31.82 8.90
CA SER A 232 -1.29 31.68 9.93
C SER A 232 -1.39 30.29 10.55
N VAL A 233 -0.28 29.61 10.70
CA VAL A 233 -0.20 28.31 11.38
C VAL A 233 0.46 28.51 12.73
N ALA A 234 -0.12 27.98 13.79
CA ALA A 234 0.38 28.08 15.16
C ALA A 234 0.55 26.69 15.78
N ASN A 235 1.42 26.59 16.81
CA ASN A 235 1.55 25.37 17.60
C ASN A 235 0.22 25.02 18.27
N GLY A 236 -0.11 23.72 18.30
CA GLY A 236 -1.37 23.21 18.82
C GLY A 236 -2.57 23.40 17.87
N GLN A 237 -2.33 23.87 16.65
CA GLN A 237 -3.38 23.95 15.63
C GLN A 237 -3.59 22.61 14.98
N GLU A 238 -4.84 22.22 14.82
CA GLU A 238 -5.26 20.96 14.20
C GLU A 238 -4.93 20.91 12.72
N LEU A 239 -4.37 19.76 12.29
CA LEU A 239 -3.98 19.45 10.92
C LEU A 239 -4.69 18.19 10.42
N TYR A 240 -4.90 18.14 9.12
CA TYR A 240 -5.49 17.00 8.42
C TYR A 240 -4.67 16.68 7.16
N ALA A 241 -4.05 15.51 7.11
CA ALA A 241 -3.34 15.02 5.93
C ALA A 241 -4.21 14.05 5.14
N ILE A 242 -4.21 14.15 3.82
CA ILE A 242 -4.83 13.18 2.92
C ILE A 242 -3.72 12.47 2.17
N GLY A 243 -3.64 11.14 2.27
CA GLY A 243 -2.68 10.31 1.56
C GLY A 243 -3.34 9.13 0.87
N ALA A 244 -2.69 8.58 -0.14
CA ALA A 244 -3.05 7.31 -0.74
C ALA A 244 -2.19 6.20 -0.14
N ASP A 245 -2.78 5.10 0.28
CA ASP A 245 -2.04 3.91 0.69
C ASP A 245 -1.61 3.07 -0.54
N MET A 246 -0.92 1.96 -0.30
CA MET A 246 -0.46 1.05 -1.37
C MET A 246 -1.60 0.40 -2.16
N THR A 247 -2.82 0.41 -1.64
CA THR A 247 -4.01 -0.11 -2.35
C THR A 247 -4.73 0.99 -3.15
N GLY A 248 -4.20 2.23 -3.10
CA GLY A 248 -4.80 3.40 -3.73
C GLY A 248 -5.99 3.98 -2.95
N GLN A 249 -6.30 3.44 -1.74
CA GLN A 249 -7.31 4.02 -0.88
C GLN A 249 -6.82 5.34 -0.29
N LYS A 250 -7.70 6.32 -0.28
CA LYS A 250 -7.40 7.65 0.27
C LYS A 250 -7.73 7.68 1.76
N GLY A 251 -6.72 7.96 2.58
CA GLY A 251 -6.87 8.07 4.03
C GLY A 251 -6.74 9.52 4.51
N LEU A 252 -7.58 9.92 5.46
CA LEU A 252 -7.44 11.19 6.18
C LEU A 252 -6.80 10.91 7.54
N THR A 253 -5.72 11.59 7.85
CA THR A 253 -4.99 11.47 9.12
C THR A 253 -5.04 12.79 9.86
N PRO A 254 -5.61 12.87 11.08
CA PRO A 254 -5.55 14.05 11.93
C PRO A 254 -4.25 14.11 12.71
N GLY A 255 -3.89 15.30 13.14
CA GLY A 255 -2.81 15.58 14.07
C GLY A 255 -2.75 17.06 14.40
N ASP A 256 -1.80 17.43 15.24
CA ASP A 256 -1.59 18.81 15.68
C ASP A 256 -0.22 19.32 15.28
N VAL A 257 -0.09 20.63 15.10
CA VAL A 257 1.19 21.31 14.88
C VAL A 257 1.99 21.28 16.18
N THR A 258 3.15 20.66 16.16
CA THR A 258 4.10 20.64 17.30
C THR A 258 5.22 21.67 17.16
N GLY A 259 5.47 22.16 15.94
CA GLY A 259 6.47 23.19 15.68
C GLY A 259 6.27 23.90 14.35
N VAL A 260 6.56 25.21 14.33
CA VAL A 260 6.43 26.05 13.13
C VAL A 260 7.80 26.57 12.73
N GLY A 261 8.26 26.15 11.55
CA GLY A 261 9.50 26.63 10.91
C GLY A 261 9.22 27.41 9.62
N PRO A 262 10.26 28.04 9.04
CA PRO A 262 10.09 28.83 7.83
C PRO A 262 9.78 28.01 6.58
N ARG A 263 10.25 26.75 6.51
CA ARG A 263 10.04 25.85 5.37
C ARG A 263 9.23 24.60 5.71
N LEU A 264 9.25 24.20 6.98
CA LEU A 264 8.64 22.97 7.48
C LEU A 264 7.78 23.27 8.70
N LEU A 265 6.71 22.52 8.84
CA LEU A 265 5.98 22.35 10.07
C LEU A 265 6.36 20.99 10.67
N LEU A 266 6.37 20.90 11.98
CA LEU A 266 6.43 19.63 12.71
C LEU A 266 5.01 19.30 13.21
N SER A 267 4.66 18.04 13.20
CA SER A 267 3.32 17.57 13.57
C SER A 267 3.38 16.17 14.16
N ASP A 268 2.45 15.85 15.01
CA ASP A 268 2.24 14.48 15.52
C ASP A 268 1.39 13.59 14.60
N LEU A 269 1.13 14.04 13.36
CA LEU A 269 0.47 13.25 12.32
C LEU A 269 1.08 11.85 12.22
N ARG A 270 0.23 10.82 12.22
CA ARG A 270 0.64 9.42 12.03
C ARG A 270 0.33 8.97 10.61
N VAL A 271 1.09 9.50 9.67
CA VAL A 271 0.93 9.20 8.24
C VAL A 271 1.37 7.77 7.97
N ALA A 272 0.52 7.01 7.28
CA ALA A 272 0.87 5.65 6.88
C ALA A 272 2.09 5.65 5.96
N ARG A 273 2.89 4.57 6.03
CA ARG A 273 4.01 4.37 5.11
C ARG A 273 3.46 4.37 3.67
N GLY A 274 4.13 5.05 2.76
CA GLY A 274 3.67 5.20 1.38
C GLY A 274 2.65 6.32 1.15
N SER A 275 2.17 7.00 2.19
CA SER A 275 1.25 8.14 2.05
C SER A 275 1.95 9.51 2.10
N ALA A 276 3.28 9.55 2.13
CA ALA A 276 4.04 10.80 2.08
C ALA A 276 3.83 11.53 0.74
N GLY A 277 3.85 12.87 0.75
CA GLY A 277 3.58 13.72 -0.41
C GLY A 277 2.12 14.15 -0.56
N GLY A 278 1.23 13.65 0.29
CA GLY A 278 -0.16 14.07 0.30
C GLY A 278 -0.39 15.44 0.94
N PRO A 279 -1.44 16.18 0.52
CA PRO A 279 -1.71 17.54 1.00
C PRO A 279 -2.12 17.56 2.48
N VAL A 280 -1.76 18.66 3.16
CA VAL A 280 -2.08 18.91 4.57
C VAL A 280 -2.87 20.21 4.70
N PHE A 281 -3.95 20.15 5.44
CA PHE A 281 -4.91 21.23 5.63
C PHE A 281 -5.01 21.63 7.10
N THR A 282 -5.35 22.87 7.33
CA THR A 282 -6.02 23.38 8.54
C THR A 282 -7.46 23.72 8.22
N ALA A 283 -8.20 24.17 9.22
CA ALA A 283 -9.51 24.80 9.00
C ALA A 283 -9.46 26.00 8.02
N GLY A 284 -8.33 26.66 7.89
CA GLY A 284 -8.11 27.79 6.98
C GLY A 284 -7.73 27.40 5.54
N GLY A 285 -7.55 26.10 5.23
CA GLY A 285 -7.19 25.61 3.90
C GLY A 285 -5.84 24.89 3.83
N LEU A 286 -5.31 24.74 2.62
CA LEU A 286 -4.06 24.05 2.32
C LEU A 286 -2.85 24.78 2.93
N VAL A 287 -2.07 24.09 3.76
CA VAL A 287 -0.87 24.65 4.43
C VAL A 287 0.44 23.99 4.00
N GLY A 288 0.39 22.77 3.48
CA GLY A 288 1.58 22.03 3.09
C GLY A 288 1.27 20.64 2.57
N PHE A 289 2.28 19.78 2.58
CA PHE A 289 2.17 18.36 2.25
C PHE A 289 3.17 17.55 3.07
N THR A 290 2.80 16.33 3.42
CA THR A 290 3.64 15.44 4.23
C THR A 290 4.92 15.06 3.48
N THR A 291 6.01 14.78 4.20
CA THR A 291 7.27 14.30 3.60
C THR A 291 7.73 12.99 4.23
N VAL A 292 8.58 12.27 3.50
CA VAL A 292 9.22 11.03 3.99
C VAL A 292 10.18 11.38 5.13
N ASP A 293 10.11 10.64 6.22
CA ASP A 293 11.12 10.69 7.27
C ASP A 293 12.21 9.66 6.96
N ASP A 294 13.49 10.08 6.98
CA ASP A 294 14.66 9.21 6.78
C ASP A 294 14.97 8.35 8.03
N ARG A 295 14.16 8.46 9.08
CA ARG A 295 14.39 7.79 10.36
C ARG A 295 13.68 6.44 10.43
N GLU A 296 14.23 5.56 11.28
CA GLU A 296 13.66 4.24 11.52
C GLU A 296 12.18 4.30 11.98
N PRO A 297 11.37 3.29 11.61
CA PRO A 297 9.91 3.27 11.87
C PRO A 297 9.51 3.42 13.34
N ASP A 298 10.42 3.13 14.27
CA ASP A 298 10.18 3.16 15.73
C ASP A 298 10.54 4.49 16.40
N SER A 299 11.05 5.48 15.65
CA SER A 299 11.34 6.78 16.25
C SER A 299 10.03 7.54 16.49
N ARG A 300 9.78 7.93 17.74
CA ARG A 300 8.70 8.85 18.14
C ARG A 300 8.95 10.29 17.65
N SER A 301 9.50 10.45 16.45
CA SER A 301 9.77 11.76 15.87
C SER A 301 8.50 12.33 15.25
N ASP A 302 8.35 13.63 15.36
CA ASP A 302 7.28 14.37 14.72
C ASP A 302 7.34 14.24 13.19
N THR A 303 6.20 14.06 12.55
CA THR A 303 6.08 14.07 11.09
C THR A 303 6.37 15.47 10.56
N ARG A 304 7.15 15.54 9.50
CA ARG A 304 7.46 16.79 8.82
C ARG A 304 6.43 17.08 7.75
N VAL A 305 6.05 18.34 7.65
CA VAL A 305 5.16 18.87 6.62
C VAL A 305 5.89 19.97 5.89
N VAL A 306 6.12 19.80 4.59
CA VAL A 306 6.71 20.85 3.73
C VAL A 306 5.65 21.93 3.55
N ARG A 307 5.98 23.18 3.84
CA ARG A 307 5.04 24.29 3.67
C ARG A 307 4.73 24.52 2.19
N ILE A 308 3.48 24.83 1.89
CA ILE A 308 3.01 24.97 0.51
C ILE A 308 3.73 26.08 -0.26
N ASP A 309 4.27 27.09 0.41
CA ASP A 309 5.07 28.15 -0.20
C ASP A 309 6.29 27.60 -0.94
N GLN A 310 6.87 26.51 -0.46
CA GLN A 310 8.01 25.85 -1.10
C GLN A 310 7.60 25.28 -2.48
N ALA A 311 6.38 24.75 -2.60
CA ALA A 311 5.87 24.28 -3.89
C ALA A 311 5.62 25.43 -4.86
N CYS A 312 5.16 26.60 -4.38
CA CYS A 312 4.96 27.78 -5.23
C CYS A 312 6.26 28.29 -5.88
N GLU A 313 7.38 28.25 -5.16
CA GLU A 313 8.67 28.67 -5.71
C GLU A 313 9.16 27.72 -6.82
N VAL A 314 8.94 26.40 -6.68
CA VAL A 314 9.31 25.41 -7.71
C VAL A 314 8.33 25.41 -8.89
N MET A 315 7.07 25.79 -8.66
CA MET A 315 6.03 25.85 -9.68
C MET A 315 6.39 26.85 -10.81
N ALA A 316 6.97 28.00 -10.49
CA ALA A 316 7.41 28.97 -11.49
C ALA A 316 8.44 28.39 -12.48
N SER A 317 9.36 27.55 -11.97
CA SER A 317 10.32 26.83 -12.81
C SER A 317 9.65 25.76 -13.67
N ALA A 318 8.67 25.04 -13.12
CA ALA A 318 7.92 24.03 -13.84
C ALA A 318 7.09 24.66 -14.99
N GLU A 319 6.43 25.80 -14.76
CA GLU A 319 5.68 26.52 -15.78
C GLU A 319 6.56 26.97 -16.94
N THR A 320 7.75 27.48 -16.64
CA THR A 320 8.73 27.85 -17.67
C THR A 320 9.13 26.66 -18.56
N LYS A 321 9.40 25.52 -17.93
CA LYS A 321 9.77 24.30 -18.66
C LYS A 321 8.60 23.71 -19.45
N MET A 322 7.39 23.80 -18.90
CA MET A 322 6.18 23.29 -19.53
C MET A 322 5.86 24.00 -20.85
N ALA A 323 6.19 25.29 -20.98
CA ALA A 323 5.95 26.07 -22.21
C ALA A 323 6.66 25.49 -23.44
N GLY A 324 7.80 24.78 -23.23
CA GLY A 324 8.58 24.15 -24.33
C GLY A 324 8.46 22.64 -24.40
N ALA A 325 7.74 21.98 -23.48
CA ALA A 325 7.65 20.54 -23.40
C ALA A 325 6.27 20.01 -23.83
N MET A 326 6.26 18.96 -24.64
CA MET A 326 5.02 18.22 -24.91
C MET A 326 4.56 17.47 -23.64
N PRO A 327 3.23 17.31 -23.43
CA PRO A 327 2.74 16.46 -22.36
C PRO A 327 3.21 15.01 -22.60
N PRO A 328 3.38 14.20 -21.53
CA PRO A 328 3.69 12.79 -21.69
C PRO A 328 2.54 12.07 -22.42
N ASP A 329 2.84 10.84 -22.91
CA ASP A 329 1.84 10.01 -23.57
C ASP A 329 0.65 9.74 -22.62
N ALA A 330 -0.54 9.65 -23.20
CA ALA A 330 -1.78 9.31 -22.50
C ALA A 330 -1.99 7.79 -22.36
N THR A 331 -1.03 6.98 -22.75
CA THR A 331 -1.12 5.51 -22.67
C THR A 331 -1.35 5.07 -21.23
N HIS A 332 -2.43 4.33 -21.03
CA HIS A 332 -2.74 3.73 -19.73
C HIS A 332 -1.78 2.59 -19.42
N LEU A 333 -1.26 2.59 -18.23
CA LEU A 333 -0.42 1.52 -17.70
C LEU A 333 -1.28 0.38 -17.15
N PRO A 334 -0.73 -0.84 -17.04
CA PRO A 334 -1.41 -1.95 -16.40
C PRO A 334 -1.81 -1.60 -14.96
N LEU A 335 -3.03 -1.98 -14.58
CA LEU A 335 -3.57 -1.71 -13.25
C LEU A 335 -3.21 -2.81 -12.26
N ASP A 336 -3.25 -2.47 -10.98
CA ASP A 336 -3.10 -3.43 -9.90
C ASP A 336 -4.27 -4.42 -9.91
N PRO A 337 -3.97 -5.73 -9.85
CA PRO A 337 -5.00 -6.75 -9.77
C PRO A 337 -5.63 -6.77 -8.37
N ARG A 338 -6.87 -7.21 -8.29
CA ARG A 338 -7.52 -7.42 -7.00
C ARG A 338 -6.77 -8.46 -6.17
N PRO A 339 -6.74 -8.33 -4.83
CA PRO A 339 -6.19 -9.36 -3.95
C PRO A 339 -6.86 -10.73 -4.17
N ALA A 340 -6.08 -11.79 -4.01
CA ALA A 340 -6.61 -13.14 -4.01
C ALA A 340 -7.37 -13.43 -2.70
N ALA A 341 -8.48 -14.15 -2.79
CA ALA A 341 -9.22 -14.56 -1.61
C ALA A 341 -8.37 -15.51 -0.74
N VAL A 342 -8.25 -15.20 0.56
CA VAL A 342 -7.47 -16.01 1.51
C VAL A 342 -7.96 -17.46 1.57
N SER A 343 -9.27 -17.68 1.42
CA SER A 343 -9.87 -19.03 1.33
C SER A 343 -9.34 -19.83 0.13
N ALA A 344 -9.28 -19.21 -1.05
CA ALA A 344 -8.75 -19.83 -2.27
C ALA A 344 -7.25 -20.13 -2.14
N LEU A 345 -6.47 -19.22 -1.55
CA LEU A 345 -5.05 -19.44 -1.28
C LEU A 345 -4.82 -20.59 -0.30
N SER A 346 -5.62 -20.66 0.77
CA SER A 346 -5.53 -21.76 1.75
C SER A 346 -5.84 -23.10 1.10
N GLU A 347 -6.84 -23.17 0.22
CA GLU A 347 -7.18 -24.38 -0.51
C GLU A 347 -6.10 -24.74 -1.54
N ALA A 348 -5.57 -23.79 -2.28
CA ALA A 348 -4.50 -24.00 -3.24
C ALA A 348 -3.24 -24.55 -2.57
N VAL A 349 -2.86 -24.04 -1.38
CA VAL A 349 -1.73 -24.55 -0.60
C VAL A 349 -1.99 -25.97 -0.09
N LYS A 350 -3.19 -26.29 0.40
CA LYS A 350 -3.56 -27.63 0.88
C LYS A 350 -3.54 -28.67 -0.24
N ASN A 351 -4.02 -28.30 -1.42
CA ASN A 351 -4.15 -29.21 -2.56
C ASN A 351 -2.86 -29.31 -3.40
N ARG A 352 -1.84 -28.53 -3.05
CA ARG A 352 -0.58 -28.50 -3.80
C ARG A 352 0.26 -29.75 -3.50
N ALA A 353 0.62 -30.48 -4.53
CA ALA A 353 1.64 -31.51 -4.47
C ALA A 353 3.03 -30.89 -4.72
N GLY A 354 3.93 -30.99 -3.74
CA GLY A 354 5.32 -30.55 -3.90
C GLY A 354 5.71 -29.31 -3.08
N SER A 355 6.88 -28.77 -3.40
CA SER A 355 7.47 -27.64 -2.66
C SER A 355 6.69 -26.33 -2.85
N LEU A 356 6.61 -25.53 -1.79
CA LEU A 356 6.13 -24.15 -1.80
C LEU A 356 7.24 -23.14 -2.13
N SER A 357 8.38 -23.60 -2.62
CA SER A 357 9.46 -22.71 -3.06
C SER A 357 9.13 -22.07 -4.40
N PRO A 358 9.50 -20.79 -4.62
CA PRO A 358 9.36 -20.13 -5.91
C PRO A 358 10.00 -20.93 -7.05
N TYR A 359 9.47 -20.78 -8.24
CA TYR A 359 10.00 -21.47 -9.41
C TYR A 359 11.29 -20.80 -9.90
N PRO A 360 12.42 -21.53 -9.96
CA PRO A 360 13.70 -20.95 -10.32
C PRO A 360 13.94 -20.92 -11.83
N MET A 361 14.63 -19.90 -12.28
CA MET A 361 15.28 -19.82 -13.59
C MET A 361 16.61 -19.10 -13.44
N SER A 362 17.60 -19.40 -14.27
CA SER A 362 18.92 -18.75 -14.20
C SER A 362 19.35 -18.23 -15.56
N THR A 363 19.97 -17.06 -15.54
CA THR A 363 20.73 -16.50 -16.67
C THR A 363 22.23 -16.61 -16.38
N THR A 364 23.07 -15.99 -17.20
CA THR A 364 24.53 -16.00 -16.99
C THR A 364 24.94 -15.27 -15.71
N ASN A 365 24.28 -14.13 -15.43
CA ASN A 365 24.67 -13.23 -14.36
C ASN A 365 23.63 -13.11 -13.23
N PHE A 366 22.40 -13.61 -13.44
CA PHE A 366 21.29 -13.43 -12.54
C PHE A 366 20.55 -14.73 -12.28
N ASP A 367 19.99 -14.87 -11.11
CA ASP A 367 18.99 -15.88 -10.76
C ASP A 367 17.62 -15.22 -10.73
N LEU A 368 16.63 -15.89 -11.30
CA LEU A 368 15.26 -15.43 -11.34
C LEU A 368 14.37 -16.38 -10.55
N ALA A 369 13.42 -15.83 -9.82
CA ALA A 369 12.41 -16.59 -9.08
C ALA A 369 11.01 -16.10 -9.50
N PHE A 370 10.17 -17.01 -9.97
CA PHE A 370 8.77 -16.75 -10.24
C PHE A 370 7.96 -17.05 -8.99
N ILE A 371 7.30 -16.03 -8.47
CA ILE A 371 6.60 -16.05 -7.19
C ILE A 371 5.12 -15.79 -7.47
N THR A 372 4.26 -16.70 -7.03
CA THR A 372 2.81 -16.58 -7.12
C THR A 372 2.22 -16.24 -5.76
N PRO A 373 0.97 -15.76 -5.64
CA PRO A 373 0.31 -15.53 -4.37
C PRO A 373 0.28 -16.78 -3.48
N VAL A 374 0.25 -17.96 -4.08
CA VAL A 374 0.31 -19.25 -3.36
C VAL A 374 1.64 -19.44 -2.62
N HIS A 375 2.76 -19.03 -3.24
CA HIS A 375 4.08 -19.08 -2.57
C HIS A 375 4.14 -18.08 -1.42
N ILE A 376 3.66 -16.85 -1.61
CA ILE A 376 3.66 -15.81 -0.59
C ILE A 376 2.82 -16.25 0.61
N TYR A 377 1.59 -16.73 0.35
CA TYR A 377 0.70 -17.22 1.40
C TYR A 377 1.26 -18.45 2.12
N GLY A 378 1.85 -19.39 1.38
CA GLY A 378 2.43 -20.59 1.96
C GLY A 378 3.66 -20.34 2.82
N ALA A 379 4.39 -19.25 2.56
CA ALA A 379 5.59 -18.87 3.32
C ALA A 379 5.30 -17.92 4.52
N ARG A 380 4.04 -17.48 4.73
CA ARG A 380 3.68 -16.48 5.74
C ARG A 380 4.08 -16.85 7.17
N ASP A 381 4.07 -18.14 7.50
CA ASP A 381 4.36 -18.66 8.84
C ASP A 381 5.82 -19.16 8.98
N GLN A 382 6.64 -19.03 7.94
CA GLN A 382 8.04 -19.49 7.95
C GLN A 382 8.96 -18.39 8.53
N ALA A 383 9.92 -18.79 9.38
CA ALA A 383 10.97 -17.93 9.90
C ALA A 383 12.35 -18.62 9.72
N PRO A 384 13.37 -17.94 9.14
CA PRO A 384 13.31 -16.63 8.48
C PRO A 384 12.40 -16.66 7.24
N ARG A 385 11.95 -15.49 6.76
CA ARG A 385 11.02 -15.34 5.63
C ARG A 385 11.74 -14.97 4.32
N PRO A 386 12.64 -15.77 3.76
CA PRO A 386 13.46 -15.39 2.62
C PRO A 386 12.63 -15.11 1.36
N VAL A 387 11.45 -15.76 1.23
CA VAL A 387 10.51 -15.53 0.14
C VAL A 387 9.71 -14.23 0.33
N MET A 388 9.59 -13.76 1.59
CA MET A 388 8.79 -12.60 1.97
C MET A 388 9.62 -11.34 2.24
N ASP A 389 10.92 -11.40 2.02
CA ASP A 389 11.80 -10.25 2.19
C ASP A 389 11.89 -9.44 0.89
N PHE A 390 10.96 -8.51 0.76
CA PHE A 390 10.82 -7.63 -0.39
C PHE A 390 11.07 -6.16 -0.01
N GLY A 391 11.74 -5.92 1.11
CA GLY A 391 12.02 -4.57 1.59
C GLY A 391 10.73 -3.76 1.78
N SER A 392 10.70 -2.54 1.24
CA SER A 392 9.54 -1.64 1.31
C SER A 392 8.29 -2.17 0.58
N TRP A 393 8.43 -3.17 -0.30
CA TRP A 393 7.32 -3.77 -1.06
C TRP A 393 6.67 -4.97 -0.37
N SER A 394 7.15 -5.34 0.81
CA SER A 394 6.57 -6.45 1.60
C SER A 394 5.09 -6.23 1.93
N GLU A 395 4.71 -4.98 2.18
CA GLU A 395 3.34 -4.59 2.50
C GLU A 395 2.40 -4.77 1.29
N TYR A 396 2.84 -4.34 0.09
CA TYR A 396 2.12 -4.55 -1.16
C TYR A 396 1.86 -6.05 -1.44
N LEU A 397 2.87 -6.88 -1.22
CA LEU A 397 2.76 -8.32 -1.47
C LEU A 397 2.01 -9.07 -0.36
N ALA A 398 1.90 -8.50 0.85
CA ALA A 398 1.15 -9.09 1.96
C ALA A 398 -0.36 -9.15 1.70
N ASP A 399 -0.87 -8.30 0.82
CA ASP A 399 -2.27 -8.32 0.36
C ASP A 399 -2.57 -9.41 -0.68
N TYR A 400 -1.56 -10.19 -1.04
CA TYR A 400 -1.66 -11.29 -2.02
C TYR A 400 -2.27 -10.85 -3.35
N PRO A 401 -1.72 -9.84 -4.04
CA PRO A 401 -2.22 -9.41 -5.34
C PRO A 401 -2.22 -10.59 -6.32
N ARG A 402 -3.27 -10.73 -7.14
CA ARG A 402 -3.38 -11.78 -8.16
C ARG A 402 -2.41 -11.53 -9.32
N ALA A 403 -1.14 -11.36 -9.00
CA ALA A 403 -0.06 -11.01 -9.91
C ALA A 403 1.07 -12.04 -9.86
N LEU A 404 1.76 -12.18 -10.98
CA LEU A 404 3.01 -12.94 -11.05
C LEU A 404 4.16 -12.00 -10.71
N VAL A 405 4.92 -12.35 -9.69
CA VAL A 405 6.13 -11.62 -9.30
C VAL A 405 7.35 -12.36 -9.84
N VAL A 406 8.21 -11.63 -10.55
CA VAL A 406 9.53 -12.13 -11.00
C VAL A 406 10.61 -11.37 -10.25
N ARG A 407 11.28 -12.06 -9.31
CA ARG A 407 12.42 -11.52 -8.58
C ARG A 407 13.70 -11.84 -9.35
N VAL A 408 14.55 -10.84 -9.55
CA VAL A 408 15.81 -10.95 -10.24
C VAL A 408 16.95 -10.62 -9.27
N THR A 409 17.76 -11.62 -8.94
CA THR A 409 18.85 -11.50 -7.96
C THR A 409 20.19 -11.65 -8.67
N PRO A 410 21.16 -10.74 -8.50
CA PRO A 410 22.52 -10.92 -9.00
C PRO A 410 23.18 -12.17 -8.43
N LYS A 411 23.84 -12.97 -9.29
CA LYS A 411 24.60 -14.12 -8.81
C LYS A 411 25.79 -13.67 -7.96
N MET A 412 25.92 -14.30 -6.80
CA MET A 412 27.00 -14.02 -5.88
C MET A 412 28.21 -14.91 -6.16
N VAL A 413 29.38 -14.32 -6.39
CA VAL A 413 30.62 -15.03 -6.67
C VAL A 413 31.71 -14.64 -5.67
N GLU A 414 32.50 -15.62 -5.27
CA GLU A 414 33.70 -15.35 -4.49
C GLU A 414 34.87 -15.00 -5.43
N GLY A 415 35.45 -13.83 -5.24
CA GLY A 415 36.61 -13.38 -6.02
C GLY A 415 37.82 -14.32 -5.84
N LEU A 416 38.67 -14.40 -6.87
CA LEU A 416 39.86 -15.26 -6.85
C LEU A 416 40.75 -14.96 -5.63
N TRP A 417 41.03 -13.69 -5.36
CA TRP A 417 41.86 -13.26 -4.22
C TRP A 417 41.22 -13.55 -2.87
N ALA A 418 39.88 -13.47 -2.76
CA ALA A 418 39.17 -13.86 -1.53
C ALA A 418 39.28 -15.38 -1.30
N LYS A 419 39.20 -16.19 -2.36
CA LYS A 419 39.42 -17.65 -2.28
C LYS A 419 40.86 -17.98 -1.84
N VAL A 420 41.88 -17.29 -2.39
CA VAL A 420 43.29 -17.46 -2.03
C VAL A 420 43.51 -17.05 -0.59
N ALA A 421 43.04 -15.88 -0.16
CA ALA A 421 43.16 -15.41 1.22
C ALA A 421 42.47 -16.36 2.22
N ARG A 422 41.28 -16.87 1.90
CA ARG A 422 40.60 -17.87 2.72
C ARG A 422 41.36 -19.20 2.80
N GLY A 423 41.91 -19.66 1.66
CA GLY A 423 42.74 -20.84 1.62
C GLY A 423 43.99 -20.70 2.50
N ALA A 424 44.69 -19.54 2.43
CA ALA A 424 45.86 -19.23 3.27
C ALA A 424 45.47 -19.16 4.77
N ALA A 425 44.33 -18.56 5.12
CA ALA A 425 43.87 -18.48 6.50
C ALA A 425 43.51 -19.90 7.06
N MET A 426 42.91 -20.74 6.25
CA MET A 426 42.62 -22.13 6.62
C MET A 426 43.86 -22.92 6.92
N THR A 427 44.96 -22.71 6.19
CA THR A 427 46.26 -23.39 6.49
C THR A 427 46.86 -22.92 7.83
N GLN A 428 46.44 -21.77 8.34
CA GLN A 428 46.81 -21.23 9.65
C GLN A 428 45.77 -21.54 10.75
N GLY A 429 44.79 -22.41 10.47
CA GLY A 429 43.75 -22.79 11.43
C GLY A 429 42.66 -21.74 11.63
N MET A 430 42.58 -20.71 10.80
CA MET A 430 41.56 -19.67 10.85
C MET A 430 40.46 -19.94 9.82
N ALA A 431 39.22 -20.13 10.28
CA ALA A 431 38.06 -20.27 9.41
C ALA A 431 37.51 -18.89 9.05
N LEU A 432 37.81 -18.37 7.85
CA LEU A 432 37.22 -17.15 7.32
C LEU A 432 35.94 -17.49 6.54
N PRO A 433 34.86 -16.74 6.74
CA PRO A 433 33.65 -16.90 5.91
C PRO A 433 33.93 -16.50 4.45
N PRO A 434 33.25 -17.10 3.47
CA PRO A 434 33.41 -16.75 2.07
C PRO A 434 32.93 -15.32 1.82
N MET A 435 33.84 -14.48 1.32
CA MET A 435 33.53 -13.10 0.89
C MET A 435 32.96 -13.15 -0.54
N LYS A 436 31.64 -13.10 -0.65
CA LYS A 436 30.94 -13.11 -1.93
C LYS A 436 30.59 -11.68 -2.32
N ARG A 437 30.71 -11.37 -3.61
CA ARG A 437 30.27 -10.12 -4.24
C ARG A 437 29.31 -10.42 -5.38
N ALA A 438 28.47 -9.46 -5.74
CA ALA A 438 27.63 -9.56 -6.90
C ALA A 438 28.48 -9.72 -8.17
N LYS A 439 28.11 -10.66 -9.05
CA LYS A 439 28.77 -10.88 -10.33
C LYS A 439 28.56 -9.71 -11.28
N SER A 440 27.39 -9.07 -11.17
CA SER A 440 26.98 -7.92 -11.97
C SER A 440 25.92 -7.13 -11.23
N SER A 441 25.88 -5.80 -11.35
CA SER A 441 24.81 -4.96 -10.79
C SER A 441 23.55 -5.08 -11.66
N PHE A 442 22.39 -5.17 -11.04
CA PHE A 442 21.11 -5.21 -11.76
C PHE A 442 20.76 -3.80 -12.26
N LEU A 443 20.28 -3.70 -13.51
CA LEU A 443 19.78 -2.45 -14.08
C LEU A 443 18.28 -2.50 -14.34
N ARG A 444 17.83 -3.46 -15.16
CA ARG A 444 16.43 -3.62 -15.55
C ARG A 444 16.16 -5.00 -16.14
N MET A 445 14.87 -5.37 -16.21
CA MET A 445 14.41 -6.55 -16.94
C MET A 445 13.31 -6.16 -17.94
N ARG A 446 13.26 -6.85 -19.08
CA ARG A 446 12.17 -6.77 -20.06
C ARG A 446 11.60 -8.16 -20.29
N ALA A 447 10.29 -8.24 -20.42
CA ALA A 447 9.56 -9.47 -20.72
C ALA A 447 8.93 -9.36 -22.12
N PHE A 448 8.89 -10.46 -22.85
CA PHE A 448 8.31 -10.52 -24.19
C PHE A 448 7.42 -11.75 -24.34
N CYS A 449 6.28 -11.56 -24.96
CA CYS A 449 5.41 -12.61 -25.46
C CYS A 449 5.57 -12.67 -26.99
N GLY A 450 6.28 -13.68 -27.50
CA GLY A 450 6.74 -13.65 -28.88
C GLY A 450 7.64 -12.44 -29.12
N ASP A 451 7.25 -11.54 -30.01
CA ASP A 451 7.97 -10.30 -30.31
C ASP A 451 7.35 -9.05 -29.61
N THR A 452 6.23 -9.22 -28.91
CA THR A 452 5.55 -8.13 -28.23
C THR A 452 6.10 -8.00 -26.81
N GLU A 453 6.51 -6.79 -26.43
CA GLU A 453 6.93 -6.50 -25.06
C GLU A 453 5.73 -6.50 -24.12
N VAL A 454 5.89 -7.17 -22.98
CA VAL A 454 4.91 -7.21 -21.90
C VAL A 454 5.31 -6.18 -20.84
N ALA A 455 4.52 -5.13 -20.71
CA ALA A 455 4.73 -4.14 -19.66
C ALA A 455 4.44 -4.75 -18.28
N PRO A 456 5.32 -4.57 -17.27
CA PRO A 456 5.00 -4.94 -15.90
C PRO A 456 3.91 -4.02 -15.35
N ILE A 457 3.16 -4.51 -14.38
CA ILE A 457 2.28 -3.69 -13.54
C ILE A 457 3.15 -2.73 -12.72
N HIS A 458 4.22 -3.27 -12.13
CA HIS A 458 5.25 -2.50 -11.41
C HIS A 458 6.65 -3.06 -11.65
N PRO A 459 7.65 -2.21 -11.95
CA PRO A 459 9.06 -2.54 -11.98
C PRO A 459 9.76 -2.04 -10.71
N PHE A 460 9.65 -2.78 -9.59
CA PHE A 460 10.28 -2.39 -8.32
C PHE A 460 11.75 -2.77 -8.25
N VAL A 461 12.49 -2.06 -7.39
CA VAL A 461 13.85 -2.37 -6.99
C VAL A 461 13.89 -2.55 -5.47
N VAL A 462 14.58 -3.59 -5.03
CA VAL A 462 14.76 -3.92 -3.61
C VAL A 462 16.25 -3.88 -3.30
N GLU A 463 16.66 -3.02 -2.39
CA GLU A 463 18.03 -3.00 -1.90
C GLU A 463 18.20 -4.06 -0.79
N HIS A 464 19.14 -4.97 -0.97
CA HIS A 464 19.52 -5.96 0.02
C HIS A 464 20.96 -5.75 0.48
N ARG A 465 21.14 -5.61 1.79
CA ARG A 465 22.47 -5.55 2.39
C ARG A 465 23.06 -6.95 2.55
N THR A 466 24.10 -7.23 1.80
CA THR A 466 24.85 -8.49 1.86
C THR A 466 25.94 -8.48 2.95
N SER A 467 26.38 -7.27 3.35
CA SER A 467 27.35 -7.04 4.43
C SER A 467 27.17 -5.63 5.01
N ALA A 468 27.95 -5.27 6.02
CA ALA A 468 27.91 -3.93 6.61
C ALA A 468 28.28 -2.81 5.60
N THR A 469 29.01 -3.16 4.53
CA THR A 469 29.54 -2.20 3.55
C THR A 469 29.04 -2.41 2.12
N GLU A 470 28.27 -3.50 1.86
CA GLU A 470 27.84 -3.84 0.50
C GLU A 470 26.33 -4.07 0.49
N ALA A 471 25.66 -3.32 -0.38
CA ALA A 471 24.26 -3.52 -0.75
C ALA A 471 24.19 -3.94 -2.22
N ILE A 472 23.17 -4.73 -2.57
CA ILE A 472 22.87 -5.12 -3.94
C ILE A 472 21.44 -4.75 -4.26
N ASP A 473 21.22 -4.29 -5.48
CA ASP A 473 19.90 -4.05 -6.01
C ASP A 473 19.37 -5.31 -6.69
N GLU A 474 18.16 -5.70 -6.32
CA GLU A 474 17.39 -6.77 -6.92
C GLU A 474 16.17 -6.20 -7.65
N GLY A 475 15.84 -6.76 -8.81
CA GLY A 475 14.61 -6.41 -9.52
C GLY A 475 13.43 -7.20 -8.96
N LEU A 476 12.31 -6.51 -8.74
CA LEU A 476 11.04 -7.13 -8.37
C LEU A 476 9.97 -6.65 -9.37
N TYR A 477 9.66 -7.49 -10.35
CA TYR A 477 8.74 -7.16 -11.44
C TYR A 477 7.40 -7.84 -11.22
N VAL A 478 6.34 -7.05 -11.20
CA VAL A 478 4.97 -7.51 -11.03
C VAL A 478 4.27 -7.53 -12.39
N PHE A 479 3.73 -8.67 -12.80
CA PHE A 479 3.05 -8.85 -14.08
C PHE A 479 1.63 -9.38 -13.92
N ASP A 480 0.78 -9.07 -14.88
CA ASP A 480 -0.48 -9.79 -15.08
C ASP A 480 -0.14 -11.25 -15.47
N PRO A 481 -0.60 -12.25 -14.71
CA PRO A 481 -0.34 -13.64 -15.03
C PRO A 481 -0.87 -14.07 -16.41
N ALA A 482 -1.91 -13.41 -16.92
CA ALA A 482 -2.45 -13.67 -18.25
C ALA A 482 -1.43 -13.41 -19.37
N ALA A 483 -0.51 -12.46 -19.18
CA ALA A 483 0.54 -12.16 -20.13
C ALA A 483 1.56 -13.29 -20.31
N PHE A 484 1.63 -14.22 -19.34
CA PHE A 484 2.48 -15.42 -19.36
C PHE A 484 1.66 -16.71 -19.61
N GLY A 485 0.40 -16.54 -19.97
CA GLY A 485 -0.53 -17.65 -20.21
C GLY A 485 -0.31 -18.38 -21.54
N PRO A 486 -1.15 -19.40 -21.82
CA PRO A 486 -1.03 -20.23 -23.02
C PRO A 486 -1.17 -19.48 -24.35
N ALA A 487 -1.80 -18.29 -24.33
CA ALA A 487 -1.91 -17.44 -25.54
C ALA A 487 -0.57 -16.86 -25.98
N CYS A 488 0.42 -16.81 -25.08
CA CYS A 488 1.79 -16.42 -25.38
C CYS A 488 2.56 -17.66 -25.86
N GLY A 489 2.93 -17.74 -27.12
CA GLY A 489 3.63 -18.89 -27.67
C GLY A 489 5.01 -19.14 -27.05
N ALA A 490 5.78 -18.08 -26.78
CA ALA A 490 7.08 -18.15 -26.15
C ALA A 490 7.32 -16.91 -25.27
N VAL A 491 7.49 -17.11 -23.96
CA VAL A 491 7.87 -16.06 -23.03
C VAL A 491 9.39 -15.95 -22.99
N ARG A 492 9.91 -14.75 -23.25
CA ARG A 492 11.33 -14.43 -23.14
C ARG A 492 11.56 -13.36 -22.09
N LEU A 493 12.55 -13.55 -21.24
CA LEU A 493 13.02 -12.55 -20.29
C LEU A 493 14.42 -12.10 -20.68
N THR A 494 14.64 -10.80 -20.69
CA THR A 494 15.95 -10.18 -20.94
C THR A 494 16.34 -9.33 -19.75
N VAL A 495 17.44 -9.70 -19.09
CA VAL A 495 17.95 -8.99 -17.91
C VAL A 495 19.17 -8.18 -18.33
N TYR A 496 19.21 -6.92 -17.95
CA TYR A 496 20.29 -5.98 -18.23
C TYR A 496 21.06 -5.66 -16.96
N SER A 497 22.37 -5.55 -17.09
CA SER A 497 23.26 -5.09 -16.03
C SER A 497 23.73 -3.66 -16.28
N GLU A 498 24.14 -2.95 -15.24
CA GLU A 498 24.72 -1.61 -15.38
C GLU A 498 25.98 -1.60 -16.25
N ASN A 499 26.81 -2.64 -16.14
CA ASN A 499 28.06 -2.75 -16.88
C ASN A 499 27.84 -3.03 -18.39
N GLU A 500 26.68 -3.59 -18.77
CA GLU A 500 26.32 -3.90 -20.15
C GLU A 500 24.85 -3.49 -20.39
N SER A 501 24.61 -2.17 -20.33
CA SER A 501 23.24 -1.60 -20.40
C SER A 501 22.50 -1.88 -21.70
N ASP A 502 23.23 -2.13 -22.80
CA ASP A 502 22.70 -2.34 -24.14
C ASP A 502 22.61 -3.83 -24.51
N LYS A 503 23.36 -4.69 -23.82
CA LYS A 503 23.42 -6.12 -24.07
C LYS A 503 22.74 -6.90 -22.96
N GLY A 504 21.48 -7.27 -23.17
CA GLY A 504 20.72 -8.08 -22.21
C GLY A 504 21.03 -9.57 -22.31
N ASP A 505 21.01 -10.26 -21.18
CA ASP A 505 21.07 -11.72 -21.09
C ASP A 505 19.64 -12.28 -21.24
N THR A 506 19.34 -12.82 -22.42
CA THR A 506 18.00 -13.30 -22.80
C THR A 506 17.85 -14.79 -22.56
N ARG A 507 16.72 -15.19 -21.95
CA ARG A 507 16.31 -16.58 -21.75
C ARG A 507 14.84 -16.79 -22.10
N VAL A 508 14.56 -17.94 -22.70
CA VAL A 508 13.18 -18.42 -22.90
C VAL A 508 12.73 -19.13 -21.63
N VAL A 509 11.53 -18.82 -21.18
CA VAL A 509 10.93 -19.50 -20.02
C VAL A 509 10.44 -20.87 -20.45
N ASP A 510 10.78 -21.91 -19.66
CA ASP A 510 10.38 -23.29 -19.96
C ASP A 510 8.85 -23.43 -19.91
N GLN A 511 8.30 -24.17 -20.88
CA GLN A 511 6.85 -24.40 -21.01
C GLN A 511 6.26 -25.09 -19.76
N LYS A 512 6.98 -26.04 -19.17
CA LYS A 512 6.53 -26.71 -17.93
C LYS A 512 6.44 -25.73 -16.76
N LEU A 513 7.34 -24.75 -16.71
CA LEU A 513 7.32 -23.71 -15.70
C LEU A 513 6.11 -22.80 -15.91
N LEU A 514 5.79 -22.40 -17.14
CA LEU A 514 4.59 -21.63 -17.45
C LEU A 514 3.29 -22.36 -17.09
N GLU A 515 3.24 -23.67 -17.34
CA GLU A 515 2.11 -24.51 -16.94
C GLU A 515 1.95 -24.58 -15.41
N GLN A 516 3.06 -24.65 -14.68
CA GLN A 516 3.03 -24.64 -13.20
C GLN A 516 2.53 -23.31 -12.68
N ILE A 517 3.02 -22.18 -13.23
CA ILE A 517 2.56 -20.84 -12.88
C ILE A 517 1.06 -20.72 -13.16
N THR A 518 0.60 -21.09 -14.34
CA THR A 518 -0.82 -21.04 -14.74
C THR A 518 -1.70 -21.84 -13.77
N ARG A 519 -1.22 -23.01 -13.33
CA ARG A 519 -1.93 -23.85 -12.37
C ARG A 519 -2.11 -23.19 -11.01
N ASP A 520 -1.12 -22.43 -10.54
CA ASP A 520 -1.22 -21.71 -9.27
C ASP A 520 -2.27 -20.59 -9.31
N PHE A 521 -2.52 -20.01 -10.49
CA PHE A 521 -3.54 -18.96 -10.66
C PHE A 521 -4.95 -19.49 -10.97
N ALA A 522 -5.09 -20.74 -11.39
CA ALA A 522 -6.38 -21.32 -11.77
C ALA A 522 -7.46 -21.25 -10.66
N PRO A 523 -7.15 -21.45 -9.36
CA PRO A 523 -8.14 -21.37 -8.29
C PRO A 523 -8.38 -19.96 -7.75
N LEU A 524 -7.62 -18.94 -8.15
CA LEU A 524 -7.61 -17.59 -7.56
C LEU A 524 -8.65 -16.64 -8.18
#